data_a1b24d8f34efc09db8c3901617b575d1
#
_entry.id   a1b24d8f34efc09db8c3901617b575d1
#
_cell.length_a   1.000
_cell.length_b   1.000
_cell.length_c   1.000
_cell.angle_alpha   90.00
_cell.angle_beta   90.00
_cell.angle_gamma   90.00
#
_symmetry.space_group_name_H-M   'P 1'
#
loop_
_entity.id
_entity.type
_entity.pdbx_description
1 polymer ?
#
loop_
_entity_poly.entity_id
_entity_poly.type
_entity_poly.pdbx_seq_one_letter_code
_entity_poly.pdbx_strand_id
1 'polypeptide(L)'
;IGIGGGTGHVFEYRGEAVEALSMEERMTICNMSIEGGARAGMVAPDETTFEYVSGREFAPKGKAWDRALAKWRGLPSDGGAAYDRSVRLDASALEPMITYGTNPGMGMPITGQVPDPDALGDPVQKTTLEKALAYMDLQPGQPLLGQKVDVVFIGSCTNSRISDLRQAAGLLDGRRLAEGVRMLVVPGSQQVKRQAEAEGLDRIFKEAGAEWREAGCSMCIAMNGDQLEPGQYAVSTNNRNFEGRQGKGGRTFLASPLTAVAAAVAGQVADPRALMQQEITLA
;
A
#
# COMPACT_ATOMS: atom_id res chain seq x y z
N ILE A 1 1.38 16.45 -2.73
CA ILE A 1 2.35 16.91 -3.75
C ILE A 1 2.00 16.39 -5.16
N GLY A 2 1.13 15.38 -5.26
CA GLY A 2 0.76 14.71 -6.51
C GLY A 2 1.90 13.89 -7.12
N ILE A 3 1.62 13.27 -8.28
CA ILE A 3 2.55 12.35 -8.97
C ILE A 3 3.78 13.03 -9.59
N GLY A 4 3.81 14.35 -9.67
CA GLY A 4 4.93 15.12 -10.24
C GLY A 4 5.65 16.04 -9.25
N GLY A 5 5.18 16.10 -8.00
CA GLY A 5 5.70 17.05 -7.02
C GLY A 5 7.15 16.86 -6.60
N GLY A 6 7.66 15.64 -6.77
CA GLY A 6 9.04 15.26 -6.50
C GLY A 6 9.98 15.23 -7.70
N THR A 7 9.51 15.65 -8.88
CA THR A 7 10.33 15.58 -10.10
C THR A 7 11.65 16.32 -9.93
N GLY A 8 12.75 15.62 -10.19
CA GLY A 8 14.11 16.15 -10.04
C GLY A 8 14.66 16.16 -8.61
N HIS A 9 13.89 15.73 -7.61
CA HIS A 9 14.26 15.73 -6.20
C HIS A 9 14.49 14.32 -5.65
N VAL A 10 15.10 14.28 -4.48
CA VAL A 10 15.13 13.12 -3.59
C VAL A 10 14.34 13.51 -2.33
N PHE A 11 13.49 12.61 -1.83
CA PHE A 11 12.76 12.86 -0.59
C PHE A 11 13.55 12.38 0.62
N GLU A 12 13.61 13.19 1.66
CA GLU A 12 14.00 12.78 3.01
C GLU A 12 12.76 12.85 3.90
N TYR A 13 12.41 11.74 4.52
CA TYR A 13 11.31 11.64 5.46
C TYR A 13 11.82 11.72 6.89
N ARG A 14 11.22 12.60 7.72
CA ARG A 14 11.64 12.90 9.08
C ARG A 14 10.44 13.12 10.00
N GLY A 15 10.71 13.09 11.30
CA GLY A 15 9.77 13.43 12.35
C GLY A 15 9.19 12.22 13.06
N GLU A 16 8.51 12.46 14.17
CA GLU A 16 8.04 11.44 15.11
C GLU A 16 7.23 10.32 14.46
N ALA A 17 6.34 10.67 13.54
CA ALA A 17 5.54 9.68 12.83
C ALA A 17 6.40 8.72 11.99
N VAL A 18 7.47 9.24 11.34
CA VAL A 18 8.39 8.42 10.53
C VAL A 18 9.30 7.59 11.41
N GLU A 19 9.76 8.13 12.54
CA GLU A 19 10.60 7.44 13.50
C GLU A 19 9.87 6.28 14.18
N ALA A 20 8.56 6.42 14.39
CA ALA A 20 7.70 5.36 14.94
C ALA A 20 7.38 4.22 13.95
N LEU A 21 7.64 4.39 12.65
CA LEU A 21 7.38 3.35 11.64
C LEU A 21 8.33 2.17 11.79
N SER A 22 7.80 0.97 11.54
CA SER A 22 8.60 -0.24 11.30
C SER A 22 9.47 -0.10 10.04
N MET A 23 10.45 -0.98 9.87
CA MET A 23 11.29 -0.98 8.66
C MET A 23 10.47 -1.23 7.39
N GLU A 24 9.48 -2.10 7.44
CA GLU A 24 8.61 -2.40 6.33
C GLU A 24 7.80 -1.17 5.88
N GLU A 25 7.26 -0.41 6.83
CA GLU A 25 6.54 0.84 6.55
C GLU A 25 7.47 1.91 5.99
N ARG A 26 8.70 2.06 6.55
CA ARG A 26 9.73 2.95 5.99
C ARG A 26 10.12 2.56 4.56
N MET A 27 10.25 1.28 4.28
CA MET A 27 10.51 0.79 2.92
C MET A 27 9.33 1.09 1.98
N THR A 28 8.10 1.06 2.48
CA THR A 28 6.91 1.40 1.69
C THR A 28 6.90 2.88 1.30
N ILE A 29 7.11 3.80 2.23
CA ILE A 29 7.15 5.24 1.88
C ILE A 29 8.32 5.58 0.97
N CYS A 30 9.50 4.97 1.16
CA CYS A 30 10.63 5.14 0.25
C CYS A 30 10.34 4.59 -1.14
N ASN A 31 9.70 3.41 -1.26
CA ASN A 31 9.27 2.84 -2.53
C ASN A 31 8.26 3.74 -3.24
N MET A 32 7.25 4.24 -2.51
CA MET A 32 6.21 5.11 -3.04
C MET A 32 6.68 6.52 -3.40
N SER A 33 7.90 6.91 -3.02
CA SER A 33 8.51 8.19 -3.43
C SER A 33 8.61 8.34 -4.95
N ILE A 34 8.81 7.22 -5.65
CA ILE A 34 8.86 7.19 -7.11
C ILE A 34 7.50 7.57 -7.71
N GLU A 35 6.41 7.17 -7.07
CA GLU A 35 5.05 7.52 -7.50
C GLU A 35 4.74 9.01 -7.27
N GLY A 36 5.47 9.67 -6.37
CA GLY A 36 5.48 11.13 -6.20
C GLY A 36 6.39 11.86 -7.19
N GLY A 37 7.05 11.16 -8.12
CA GLY A 37 7.97 11.71 -9.11
C GLY A 37 9.41 11.87 -8.63
N ALA A 38 9.73 11.49 -7.39
CA ALA A 38 11.09 11.61 -6.84
C ALA A 38 12.04 10.54 -7.42
N ARG A 39 13.33 10.83 -7.38
CA ARG A 39 14.39 9.90 -7.80
C ARG A 39 14.68 8.84 -6.76
N ALA A 40 14.48 9.16 -5.47
CA ALA A 40 14.63 8.28 -4.33
C ALA A 40 13.85 8.82 -3.13
N GLY A 41 13.57 7.95 -2.17
CA GLY A 41 13.12 8.30 -0.82
C GLY A 41 14.11 7.77 0.21
N MET A 42 14.34 8.52 1.27
CA MET A 42 15.30 8.17 2.32
C MET A 42 14.69 8.41 3.70
N VAL A 43 15.03 7.53 4.62
CA VAL A 43 14.84 7.71 6.06
C VAL A 43 16.20 7.53 6.72
N ALA A 44 16.58 8.41 7.63
CA ALA A 44 17.83 8.30 8.36
C ALA A 44 17.87 6.98 9.15
N PRO A 45 19.01 6.25 9.15
CA PRO A 45 19.11 5.02 9.93
C PRO A 45 19.14 5.34 11.42
N ASP A 46 18.39 4.54 12.19
CA ASP A 46 18.27 4.59 13.64
C ASP A 46 18.28 3.19 14.25
N GLU A 47 17.94 3.04 15.52
CA GLU A 47 17.95 1.74 16.20
C GLU A 47 16.99 0.74 15.54
N THR A 48 15.81 1.18 15.05
CA THR A 48 14.88 0.33 14.28
C THR A 48 15.56 -0.26 13.03
N THR A 49 16.36 0.56 12.34
CA THR A 49 17.14 0.12 11.17
C THR A 49 18.23 -0.87 11.59
N PHE A 50 18.94 -0.59 12.70
CA PHE A 50 20.04 -1.44 13.16
C PHE A 50 19.54 -2.80 13.65
N GLU A 51 18.45 -2.83 14.39
CA GLU A 51 17.79 -4.07 14.82
C GLU A 51 17.34 -4.91 13.62
N TYR A 52 16.71 -4.27 12.62
CA TYR A 52 16.24 -4.97 11.42
C TYR A 52 17.39 -5.61 10.62
N VAL A 53 18.54 -4.96 10.54
CA VAL A 53 19.72 -5.47 9.80
C VAL A 53 20.50 -6.49 10.62
N SER A 54 20.47 -6.38 11.93
CA SER A 54 21.25 -7.25 12.84
C SER A 54 20.93 -8.73 12.63
N GLY A 55 21.97 -9.55 12.59
CA GLY A 55 21.81 -11.00 12.47
C GLY A 55 21.44 -11.55 11.10
N ARG A 56 21.17 -10.68 10.10
CA ARG A 56 20.89 -11.14 8.74
C ARG A 56 22.13 -11.77 8.09
N GLU A 57 21.89 -12.67 7.14
CA GLU A 57 22.93 -13.49 6.50
C GLU A 57 24.09 -12.65 5.96
N PHE A 58 23.79 -11.56 5.25
CA PHE A 58 24.77 -10.70 4.62
C PHE A 58 25.14 -9.44 5.43
N ALA A 59 24.60 -9.30 6.64
CA ALA A 59 24.98 -8.19 7.52
C ALA A 59 26.41 -8.34 8.02
N PRO A 60 27.13 -7.24 8.26
CA PRO A 60 28.44 -7.29 8.94
C PRO A 60 28.35 -8.01 10.27
N LYS A 61 29.42 -8.68 10.70
CA LYS A 61 29.48 -9.46 11.96
C LYS A 61 30.71 -9.05 12.82
N GLY A 62 30.57 -9.19 14.14
CA GLY A 62 31.61 -8.90 15.09
C GLY A 62 32.18 -7.48 14.93
N LYS A 63 33.49 -7.29 14.95
CA LYS A 63 34.15 -5.97 14.81
C LYS A 63 33.77 -5.20 13.55
N ALA A 64 33.32 -5.91 12.46
CA ALA A 64 32.86 -5.25 11.27
C ALA A 64 31.45 -4.63 11.49
N TRP A 65 30.61 -5.27 12.29
CA TRP A 65 29.34 -4.72 12.75
C TRP A 65 29.51 -3.45 13.57
N ASP A 66 30.43 -3.47 14.57
CA ASP A 66 30.69 -2.31 15.43
C ASP A 66 31.14 -1.08 14.61
N ARG A 67 32.03 -1.32 13.62
CA ARG A 67 32.47 -0.25 12.70
C ARG A 67 31.33 0.25 11.80
N ALA A 68 30.46 -0.64 11.34
CA ALA A 68 29.31 -0.28 10.53
C ALA A 68 28.32 0.58 11.32
N LEU A 69 27.99 0.17 12.55
CA LEU A 69 27.12 0.95 13.44
C LEU A 69 27.66 2.35 13.70
N ALA A 70 28.97 2.46 14.04
CA ALA A 70 29.60 3.76 14.27
C ALA A 70 29.50 4.68 13.04
N LYS A 71 29.64 4.11 11.84
CA LYS A 71 29.46 4.86 10.59
C LYS A 71 27.98 5.23 10.35
N TRP A 72 27.06 4.32 10.54
CA TRP A 72 25.64 4.53 10.26
C TRP A 72 25.01 5.55 11.20
N ARG A 73 25.42 5.59 12.46
CA ARG A 73 24.99 6.61 13.43
C ARG A 73 25.40 8.04 13.06
N GLY A 74 26.37 8.20 12.16
CA GLY A 74 26.77 9.51 11.62
C GLY A 74 26.11 9.88 10.29
N LEU A 75 25.11 9.10 9.80
CA LEU A 75 24.44 9.36 8.52
C LEU A 75 23.20 10.28 8.59
N PRO A 76 22.51 10.47 9.74
CA PRO A 76 21.42 11.43 9.79
C PRO A 76 21.86 12.82 9.30
N SER A 77 20.94 13.53 8.65
CA SER A 77 21.20 14.89 8.17
C SER A 77 21.52 15.84 9.32
N ASP A 78 22.44 16.75 9.09
CA ASP A 78 22.85 17.78 10.07
C ASP A 78 21.66 18.65 10.49
N GLY A 79 21.67 19.15 11.74
CA GLY A 79 20.59 19.98 12.29
C GLY A 79 20.36 21.30 11.54
N GLY A 80 21.35 21.76 10.77
CA GLY A 80 21.27 22.96 9.92
C GLY A 80 21.14 22.70 8.42
N ALA A 81 20.85 21.46 8.02
CA ALA A 81 20.73 21.11 6.61
C ALA A 81 19.67 21.95 5.90
N ALA A 82 20.02 22.50 4.74
CA ALA A 82 19.09 23.26 3.89
C ALA A 82 18.44 22.33 2.87
N TYR A 83 17.14 22.45 2.70
CA TYR A 83 16.35 21.71 1.73
C TYR A 83 15.79 22.67 0.68
N ASP A 84 15.74 22.26 -0.58
CA ASP A 84 15.13 23.05 -1.65
C ASP A 84 13.65 23.31 -1.39
N ARG A 85 12.97 22.32 -0.82
CA ARG A 85 11.55 22.39 -0.47
C ARG A 85 11.27 21.56 0.78
N SER A 86 10.30 22.00 1.57
CA SER A 86 9.81 21.25 2.74
C SER A 86 8.29 21.19 2.72
N VAL A 87 7.76 20.02 3.04
CA VAL A 87 6.33 19.76 3.22
C VAL A 87 6.13 19.18 4.62
N ARG A 88 5.21 19.76 5.39
CA ARG A 88 4.84 19.26 6.72
C ARG A 88 3.43 18.69 6.66
N LEU A 89 3.26 17.51 7.22
CA LEU A 89 1.98 16.81 7.33
C LEU A 89 1.73 16.43 8.79
N ASP A 90 0.53 16.68 9.28
CA ASP A 90 0.06 16.12 10.55
C ASP A 90 -0.45 14.70 10.32
N ALA A 91 0.33 13.73 10.77
CA ALA A 91 -0.01 12.31 10.60
C ALA A 91 -1.13 11.84 11.54
N SER A 92 -1.43 12.58 12.61
CA SER A 92 -2.52 12.21 13.55
C SER A 92 -3.91 12.30 12.93
N ALA A 93 -4.05 13.10 11.87
CA ALA A 93 -5.31 13.27 11.13
C ALA A 93 -5.49 12.29 9.96
N LEU A 94 -4.52 11.39 9.74
CA LEU A 94 -4.61 10.44 8.62
C LEU A 94 -5.63 9.33 8.92
N GLU A 95 -6.53 9.14 7.97
CA GLU A 95 -7.41 7.98 7.90
C GLU A 95 -6.87 6.92 6.93
N PRO A 96 -7.41 5.69 6.91
CA PRO A 96 -7.17 4.77 5.81
C PRO A 96 -7.45 5.44 4.47
N MET A 97 -6.49 5.36 3.57
CA MET A 97 -6.57 6.02 2.26
C MET A 97 -6.93 5.02 1.16
N ILE A 98 -7.67 5.50 0.16
CA ILE A 98 -8.03 4.73 -1.04
C ILE A 98 -7.95 5.65 -2.27
N THR A 99 -7.59 5.12 -3.43
CA THR A 99 -7.64 5.91 -4.67
C THR A 99 -9.04 5.86 -5.31
N TYR A 100 -9.43 6.98 -5.94
CA TYR A 100 -10.68 7.10 -6.70
C TYR A 100 -10.45 7.22 -8.21
N GLY A 101 -9.21 7.32 -8.66
CA GLY A 101 -8.86 7.53 -10.06
C GLY A 101 -7.78 6.58 -10.56
N THR A 102 -7.09 6.98 -11.62
CA THR A 102 -6.18 6.13 -12.41
C THR A 102 -4.69 6.37 -12.10
N ASN A 103 -4.37 7.00 -10.98
CA ASN A 103 -3.00 7.14 -10.49
C ASN A 103 -2.97 7.29 -8.96
N PRO A 104 -1.83 7.03 -8.30
CA PRO A 104 -1.69 7.10 -6.84
C PRO A 104 -1.92 8.50 -6.24
N GLY A 105 -1.77 9.56 -7.03
CA GLY A 105 -2.03 10.94 -6.61
C GLY A 105 -3.53 11.25 -6.46
N MET A 106 -4.41 10.41 -7.02
CA MET A 106 -5.86 10.51 -6.89
C MET A 106 -6.34 9.70 -5.69
N GLY A 107 -5.77 9.95 -4.51
CA GLY A 107 -6.14 9.31 -3.26
C GLY A 107 -6.96 10.23 -2.36
N MET A 108 -7.83 9.63 -1.54
CA MET A 108 -8.63 10.34 -0.54
C MET A 108 -8.82 9.48 0.71
N PRO A 109 -9.20 10.05 1.87
CA PRO A 109 -9.68 9.28 3.00
C PRO A 109 -10.81 8.34 2.59
N ILE A 110 -10.84 7.14 3.16
CA ILE A 110 -11.86 6.12 2.82
C ILE A 110 -13.29 6.59 3.13
N THR A 111 -13.43 7.51 4.06
CA THR A 111 -14.73 8.15 4.42
C THR A 111 -15.10 9.33 3.51
N GLY A 112 -14.20 9.71 2.59
CA GLY A 112 -14.38 10.85 1.69
C GLY A 112 -15.35 10.58 0.55
N GLN A 113 -15.53 11.62 -0.25
CA GLN A 113 -16.35 11.59 -1.47
C GLN A 113 -15.47 11.87 -2.69
N VAL A 114 -15.82 11.26 -3.81
CA VAL A 114 -15.17 11.47 -5.11
C VAL A 114 -15.19 12.96 -5.45
N PRO A 115 -14.03 13.59 -5.73
CA PRO A 115 -13.99 15.01 -6.03
C PRO A 115 -14.80 15.40 -7.27
N ASP A 116 -15.33 16.61 -7.25
CA ASP A 116 -16.04 17.18 -8.38
C ASP A 116 -15.05 17.88 -9.34
N PRO A 117 -14.97 17.49 -10.61
CA PRO A 117 -14.16 18.17 -11.61
C PRO A 117 -14.48 19.66 -11.76
N ASP A 118 -15.74 20.03 -11.56
CA ASP A 118 -16.19 21.43 -11.66
C ASP A 118 -15.68 22.33 -10.52
N ALA A 119 -15.26 21.72 -9.42
CA ALA A 119 -14.64 22.45 -8.32
C ALA A 119 -13.13 22.77 -8.56
N LEU A 120 -12.52 22.23 -9.63
CA LEU A 120 -11.12 22.46 -9.95
C LEU A 120 -10.94 23.71 -10.81
N GLY A 121 -10.07 24.61 -10.35
CA GLY A 121 -9.75 25.85 -11.07
C GLY A 121 -8.82 25.66 -12.28
N ASP A 122 -8.09 24.54 -12.37
CA ASP A 122 -7.16 24.24 -13.46
C ASP A 122 -7.84 23.36 -14.52
N PRO A 123 -8.00 23.84 -15.77
CA PRO A 123 -8.62 23.08 -16.85
C PRO A 123 -7.94 21.74 -17.17
N VAL A 124 -6.62 21.65 -16.98
CA VAL A 124 -5.86 20.42 -17.23
C VAL A 124 -6.18 19.38 -16.15
N GLN A 125 -6.21 19.80 -14.89
CA GLN A 125 -6.57 18.93 -13.77
C GLN A 125 -8.04 18.50 -13.88
N LYS A 126 -8.96 19.41 -14.25
CA LYS A 126 -10.36 19.10 -14.51
C LYS A 126 -10.49 18.01 -15.58
N THR A 127 -9.92 18.20 -16.76
CA THR A 127 -9.99 17.21 -17.85
C THR A 127 -9.37 15.87 -17.45
N THR A 128 -8.28 15.90 -16.70
CA THR A 128 -7.63 14.68 -16.19
C THR A 128 -8.54 13.92 -15.23
N LEU A 129 -9.20 14.63 -14.33
CA LEU A 129 -10.15 14.03 -13.38
C LEU A 129 -11.39 13.48 -14.11
N GLU A 130 -11.96 14.23 -15.04
CA GLU A 130 -13.10 13.76 -15.85
C GLU A 130 -12.81 12.44 -16.55
N LYS A 131 -11.64 12.32 -17.19
CA LYS A 131 -11.20 11.08 -17.86
C LYS A 131 -11.03 9.93 -16.85
N ALA A 132 -10.41 10.20 -15.72
CA ALA A 132 -10.21 9.19 -14.69
C ALA A 132 -11.53 8.66 -14.12
N LEU A 133 -12.49 9.56 -13.82
CA LEU A 133 -13.82 9.18 -13.33
C LEU A 133 -14.63 8.42 -14.39
N ALA A 134 -14.55 8.82 -15.65
CA ALA A 134 -15.19 8.11 -16.75
C ALA A 134 -14.64 6.68 -16.90
N TYR A 135 -13.30 6.49 -16.77
CA TYR A 135 -12.70 5.15 -16.79
C TYR A 135 -13.11 4.32 -15.58
N MET A 136 -13.07 4.92 -14.39
CA MET A 136 -13.46 4.26 -13.15
C MET A 136 -14.97 4.08 -12.99
N ASP A 137 -15.79 4.69 -13.88
CA ASP A 137 -17.25 4.69 -13.81
C ASP A 137 -17.76 5.17 -12.45
N LEU A 138 -17.21 6.29 -11.99
CA LEU A 138 -17.55 6.94 -10.74
C LEU A 138 -18.19 8.30 -11.00
N GLN A 139 -19.10 8.68 -10.10
CA GLN A 139 -19.75 9.99 -10.17
C GLN A 139 -19.13 10.96 -9.15
N PRO A 140 -19.01 12.25 -9.51
CA PRO A 140 -18.64 13.28 -8.54
C PRO A 140 -19.56 13.24 -7.30
N GLY A 141 -18.97 13.41 -6.12
CA GLY A 141 -19.70 13.44 -4.85
C GLY A 141 -20.13 12.08 -4.29
N GLN A 142 -19.97 10.97 -5.04
CA GLN A 142 -20.32 9.67 -4.48
C GLN A 142 -19.27 9.21 -3.43
N PRO A 143 -19.69 8.53 -2.35
CA PRO A 143 -18.75 7.84 -1.46
C PRO A 143 -18.19 6.60 -2.15
N LEU A 144 -16.94 6.22 -1.82
CA LEU A 144 -16.41 4.90 -2.22
C LEU A 144 -16.83 3.79 -1.26
N LEU A 145 -17.10 4.09 0.01
CA LEU A 145 -17.69 3.11 0.93
C LEU A 145 -18.99 2.53 0.32
N GLY A 146 -19.06 1.20 0.27
CA GLY A 146 -20.15 0.49 -0.36
C GLY A 146 -19.98 0.24 -1.86
N GLN A 147 -18.95 0.77 -2.53
CA GLN A 147 -18.65 0.46 -3.92
C GLN A 147 -18.31 -1.03 -4.05
N LYS A 148 -19.05 -1.74 -4.93
CA LYS A 148 -18.84 -3.17 -5.18
C LYS A 148 -17.39 -3.48 -5.53
N VAL A 149 -16.88 -4.61 -5.03
CA VAL A 149 -15.56 -5.15 -5.33
C VAL A 149 -15.71 -6.58 -5.85
N ASP A 150 -15.12 -6.87 -7.00
CA ASP A 150 -15.14 -8.21 -7.62
C ASP A 150 -13.85 -8.98 -7.28
N VAL A 151 -12.72 -8.27 -7.18
CA VAL A 151 -11.41 -8.88 -6.96
C VAL A 151 -10.65 -8.13 -5.87
N VAL A 152 -9.93 -8.87 -5.04
CA VAL A 152 -8.98 -8.31 -4.08
C VAL A 152 -7.60 -8.89 -4.35
N PHE A 153 -6.60 -8.01 -4.38
CA PHE A 153 -5.22 -8.42 -4.60
C PHE A 153 -4.32 -7.92 -3.47
N ILE A 154 -3.77 -8.86 -2.70
CA ILE A 154 -2.67 -8.59 -1.76
C ILE A 154 -1.39 -9.11 -2.39
N GLY A 155 -0.51 -8.19 -2.76
CA GLY A 155 0.72 -8.52 -3.48
C GLY A 155 1.57 -7.27 -3.67
N SER A 156 2.51 -7.36 -4.58
CA SER A 156 3.54 -6.38 -4.91
C SER A 156 4.75 -6.36 -3.96
N CYS A 157 5.88 -5.84 -4.45
CA CYS A 157 7.09 -5.64 -3.66
C CYS A 157 6.93 -4.58 -2.54
N THR A 158 5.86 -3.79 -2.59
CA THR A 158 5.59 -2.70 -1.65
C THR A 158 4.82 -3.17 -0.41
N ASN A 159 3.76 -3.97 -0.59
CA ASN A 159 2.78 -4.31 0.44
C ASN A 159 2.46 -5.82 0.50
N SER A 160 3.47 -6.66 0.44
CA SER A 160 3.32 -8.11 0.63
C SER A 160 4.56 -8.70 1.30
N ARG A 161 5.10 -7.97 2.27
CA ARG A 161 6.15 -8.44 3.17
C ARG A 161 5.52 -9.29 4.27
N ILE A 162 6.36 -9.91 5.08
CA ILE A 162 5.84 -10.80 6.13
C ILE A 162 4.95 -10.09 7.14
N SER A 163 5.26 -8.83 7.48
CA SER A 163 4.44 -7.99 8.37
C SER A 163 3.07 -7.68 7.77
N ASP A 164 3.01 -7.35 6.48
CA ASP A 164 1.76 -7.09 5.76
C ASP A 164 0.86 -8.34 5.76
N LEU A 165 1.46 -9.51 5.47
CA LEU A 165 0.73 -10.79 5.47
C LEU A 165 0.24 -11.19 6.86
N ARG A 166 1.02 -10.93 7.92
CA ARG A 166 0.58 -11.18 9.31
C ARG A 166 -0.60 -10.31 9.69
N GLN A 167 -0.55 -9.02 9.39
CA GLN A 167 -1.65 -8.08 9.66
C GLN A 167 -2.92 -8.47 8.87
N ALA A 168 -2.76 -8.75 7.59
CA ALA A 168 -3.86 -9.17 6.74
C ALA A 168 -4.48 -10.50 7.19
N ALA A 169 -3.65 -11.49 7.53
CA ALA A 169 -4.11 -12.79 8.04
C ALA A 169 -4.81 -12.63 9.40
N GLY A 170 -4.24 -11.84 10.33
CA GLY A 170 -4.87 -11.59 11.62
C GLY A 170 -6.26 -10.98 11.48
N LEU A 171 -6.44 -10.00 10.59
CA LEU A 171 -7.77 -9.41 10.36
C LEU A 171 -8.74 -10.38 9.64
N LEU A 172 -8.22 -11.35 8.86
CA LEU A 172 -9.02 -12.31 8.10
C LEU A 172 -9.37 -13.56 8.91
N ASP A 173 -8.62 -13.86 9.96
CA ASP A 173 -8.77 -15.09 10.75
C ASP A 173 -10.20 -15.27 11.27
N GLY A 174 -10.74 -16.47 11.12
CA GLY A 174 -12.13 -16.80 11.46
C GLY A 174 -13.20 -16.19 10.56
N ARG A 175 -12.83 -15.43 9.52
CA ARG A 175 -13.75 -14.80 8.56
C ARG A 175 -13.71 -15.52 7.20
N ARG A 176 -14.71 -15.24 6.39
CA ARG A 176 -14.77 -15.72 4.99
C ARG A 176 -14.91 -14.55 4.03
N LEU A 177 -14.43 -14.76 2.82
CA LEU A 177 -14.66 -13.81 1.73
C LEU A 177 -16.16 -13.70 1.44
N ALA A 178 -16.60 -12.50 1.05
CA ALA A 178 -17.95 -12.30 0.54
C ALA A 178 -18.18 -13.14 -0.72
N GLU A 179 -19.43 -13.58 -0.92
CA GLU A 179 -19.81 -14.32 -2.12
C GLU A 179 -19.51 -13.54 -3.39
N GLY A 180 -18.90 -14.20 -4.37
CA GLY A 180 -18.54 -13.59 -5.65
C GLY A 180 -17.24 -12.78 -5.64
N VAL A 181 -16.57 -12.61 -4.49
CA VAL A 181 -15.25 -11.97 -4.42
C VAL A 181 -14.15 -13.00 -4.65
N ARG A 182 -13.26 -12.72 -5.59
CA ARG A 182 -12.02 -13.46 -5.81
C ARG A 182 -10.87 -12.73 -5.12
N MET A 183 -10.15 -13.39 -4.23
CA MET A 183 -8.98 -12.82 -3.56
C MET A 183 -7.71 -13.57 -3.90
N LEU A 184 -6.69 -12.85 -4.38
CA LEU A 184 -5.35 -13.38 -4.65
C LEU A 184 -4.37 -12.83 -3.63
N VAL A 185 -3.57 -13.72 -3.04
CA VAL A 185 -2.49 -13.36 -2.10
C VAL A 185 -1.16 -13.85 -2.67
N VAL A 186 -0.28 -12.91 -2.96
CA VAL A 186 1.02 -13.14 -3.60
C VAL A 186 2.14 -12.66 -2.69
N PRO A 187 2.89 -13.56 -2.02
CA PRO A 187 4.01 -13.16 -1.16
C PRO A 187 5.07 -12.37 -1.92
N GLY A 188 5.67 -11.38 -1.29
CA GLY A 188 6.63 -10.46 -1.90
C GLY A 188 7.97 -11.09 -2.31
N SER A 189 8.29 -12.29 -1.81
CA SER A 189 9.46 -13.08 -2.19
C SER A 189 9.29 -14.55 -1.80
N GLN A 190 10.13 -15.43 -2.36
CA GLN A 190 10.16 -16.84 -1.96
C GLN A 190 10.54 -17.02 -0.47
N GLN A 191 11.36 -16.15 0.07
CA GLN A 191 11.70 -16.18 1.50
C GLN A 191 10.46 -15.83 2.36
N VAL A 192 9.74 -14.77 2.01
CA VAL A 192 8.50 -14.38 2.67
C VAL A 192 7.46 -15.48 2.57
N LYS A 193 7.32 -16.12 1.39
CA LYS A 193 6.40 -17.24 1.19
C LYS A 193 6.70 -18.39 2.17
N ARG A 194 7.95 -18.87 2.18
CA ARG A 194 8.35 -19.94 3.10
C ARG A 194 8.11 -19.59 4.58
N GLN A 195 8.39 -18.34 4.96
CA GLN A 195 8.15 -17.87 6.31
C GLN A 195 6.67 -17.83 6.65
N ALA A 196 5.83 -17.28 5.76
CA ALA A 196 4.39 -17.23 5.94
C ALA A 196 3.77 -18.63 6.06
N GLU A 197 4.22 -19.60 5.24
CA GLU A 197 3.77 -20.99 5.31
C GLU A 197 4.24 -21.67 6.61
N ALA A 198 5.45 -21.42 7.07
CA ALA A 198 5.95 -21.93 8.34
C ALA A 198 5.16 -21.36 9.55
N GLU A 199 4.67 -20.14 9.46
CA GLU A 199 3.81 -19.49 10.46
C GLU A 199 2.33 -19.87 10.30
N GLY A 200 1.94 -20.59 9.23
CA GLY A 200 0.57 -21.02 8.96
C GLY A 200 -0.36 -19.92 8.40
N LEU A 201 0.19 -18.79 7.96
CA LEU A 201 -0.61 -17.70 7.42
C LEU A 201 -1.33 -18.08 6.13
N ASP A 202 -0.72 -18.94 5.30
CA ASP A 202 -1.32 -19.46 4.07
C ASP A 202 -2.61 -20.26 4.34
N ARG A 203 -2.69 -20.93 5.50
CA ARG A 203 -3.89 -21.68 5.90
C ARG A 203 -5.04 -20.74 6.20
N ILE A 204 -4.79 -19.65 6.93
CA ILE A 204 -5.80 -18.63 7.23
C ILE A 204 -6.38 -18.07 5.94
N PHE A 205 -5.53 -17.67 4.98
CA PHE A 205 -5.97 -17.15 3.68
C PHE A 205 -6.80 -18.18 2.91
N LYS A 206 -6.34 -19.43 2.83
CA LYS A 206 -7.05 -20.53 2.12
C LYS A 206 -8.38 -20.88 2.79
N GLU A 207 -8.44 -20.93 4.11
CA GLU A 207 -9.66 -21.20 4.87
C GLU A 207 -10.71 -20.11 4.68
N ALA A 208 -10.27 -18.85 4.55
CA ALA A 208 -11.15 -17.74 4.20
C ALA A 208 -11.69 -17.84 2.77
N GLY A 209 -11.04 -18.59 1.87
CA GLY A 209 -11.40 -18.76 0.45
C GLY A 209 -10.46 -18.01 -0.51
N ALA A 210 -9.32 -17.48 -0.05
CA ALA A 210 -8.37 -16.80 -0.90
C ALA A 210 -7.43 -17.78 -1.64
N GLU A 211 -6.96 -17.34 -2.80
CA GLU A 211 -5.97 -18.04 -3.61
C GLU A 211 -4.56 -17.68 -3.17
N TRP A 212 -3.85 -18.62 -2.54
CA TRP A 212 -2.44 -18.47 -2.18
C TRP A 212 -1.55 -18.78 -3.38
N ARG A 213 -0.79 -17.78 -3.83
CA ARG A 213 0.00 -17.85 -5.05
C ARG A 213 1.49 -18.03 -4.78
N GLU A 214 2.25 -18.32 -5.85
CA GLU A 214 3.69 -18.24 -5.84
C GLU A 214 4.15 -16.77 -5.79
N ALA A 215 5.32 -16.53 -5.15
CA ALA A 215 5.91 -15.21 -5.14
C ALA A 215 6.25 -14.75 -6.57
N GLY A 216 5.80 -13.56 -6.93
CA GLY A 216 5.96 -13.00 -8.27
C GLY A 216 5.12 -11.75 -8.49
N CYS A 217 4.96 -11.35 -9.74
CA CYS A 217 4.18 -10.17 -10.09
C CYS A 217 2.68 -10.44 -10.20
N SER A 218 2.26 -11.60 -10.76
CA SER A 218 0.85 -11.99 -10.87
C SER A 218 -0.02 -10.82 -11.36
N MET A 219 -1.14 -10.56 -10.72
CA MET A 219 -2.05 -9.47 -11.07
C MET A 219 -1.45 -8.05 -10.90
N CYS A 220 -0.28 -7.89 -10.26
CA CYS A 220 0.38 -6.58 -10.19
C CYS A 220 0.58 -5.93 -11.57
N ILE A 221 0.79 -6.72 -12.61
CA ILE A 221 0.93 -6.30 -14.01
C ILE A 221 0.18 -7.22 -14.98
N ALA A 222 -0.91 -7.83 -14.53
CA ALA A 222 -1.75 -8.73 -15.34
C ALA A 222 -0.95 -9.89 -15.98
N MET A 223 -0.11 -10.57 -15.19
CA MET A 223 0.71 -11.71 -15.66
C MET A 223 0.10 -13.05 -15.24
N ASN A 224 0.51 -14.10 -15.97
CA ASN A 224 0.16 -15.50 -15.67
C ASN A 224 -1.35 -15.79 -15.66
N GLY A 225 -2.13 -15.04 -16.44
CA GLY A 225 -3.59 -15.16 -16.48
C GLY A 225 -4.31 -14.53 -15.28
N ASP A 226 -3.58 -13.97 -14.35
CA ASP A 226 -4.14 -13.21 -13.22
C ASP A 226 -4.41 -11.76 -13.66
N GLN A 227 -5.61 -11.53 -14.14
CA GLN A 227 -6.06 -10.22 -14.63
C GLN A 227 -7.52 -9.98 -14.30
N LEU A 228 -7.91 -8.71 -14.37
CA LEU A 228 -9.30 -8.29 -14.28
C LEU A 228 -9.98 -8.43 -15.64
N GLU A 229 -11.24 -8.81 -15.61
CA GLU A 229 -12.12 -8.68 -16.74
C GLU A 229 -12.58 -7.22 -16.91
N PRO A 230 -12.95 -6.79 -18.13
CA PRO A 230 -13.46 -5.46 -18.36
C PRO A 230 -14.64 -5.11 -17.45
N GLY A 231 -14.59 -3.96 -16.79
CA GLY A 231 -15.63 -3.49 -15.90
C GLY A 231 -15.54 -4.01 -14.45
N GLN A 232 -14.70 -5.01 -14.16
CA GLN A 232 -14.48 -5.45 -12.79
C GLN A 232 -13.76 -4.41 -11.96
N TYR A 233 -14.13 -4.32 -10.68
CA TYR A 233 -13.45 -3.50 -9.68
C TYR A 233 -12.55 -4.35 -8.80
N ALA A 234 -11.32 -3.89 -8.61
CA ALA A 234 -10.38 -4.47 -7.66
C ALA A 234 -9.99 -3.50 -6.56
N VAL A 235 -9.83 -4.00 -5.33
CA VAL A 235 -9.04 -3.36 -4.29
C VAL A 235 -7.68 -4.04 -4.25
N SER A 236 -6.61 -3.26 -4.38
CA SER A 236 -5.27 -3.79 -4.62
C SER A 236 -4.22 -3.07 -3.78
N THR A 237 -3.28 -3.84 -3.24
CA THR A 237 -2.12 -3.31 -2.51
C THR A 237 -0.95 -2.90 -3.43
N ASN A 238 -1.21 -2.79 -4.72
CA ASN A 238 -0.24 -2.28 -5.69
C ASN A 238 0.14 -0.82 -5.41
N ASN A 239 1.23 -0.39 -6.04
CA ASN A 239 1.65 1.01 -6.04
C ASN A 239 1.20 1.79 -7.29
N ARG A 240 0.60 1.14 -8.28
CA ARG A 240 0.14 1.76 -9.55
C ARG A 240 -1.18 1.17 -10.01
N ASN A 241 -2.05 2.02 -10.53
CA ASN A 241 -3.37 1.65 -11.03
C ASN A 241 -3.77 2.38 -12.32
N PHE A 242 -2.80 2.73 -13.17
CA PHE A 242 -3.13 3.32 -14.47
C PHE A 242 -3.99 2.37 -15.31
N GLU A 243 -4.72 2.93 -16.25
CA GLU A 243 -5.66 2.21 -17.12
C GLU A 243 -5.05 0.93 -17.71
N GLY A 244 -5.72 -0.19 -17.53
CA GLY A 244 -5.27 -1.50 -18.01
C GLY A 244 -4.16 -2.17 -17.22
N ARG A 245 -3.66 -1.56 -16.14
CA ARG A 245 -2.54 -2.12 -15.33
C ARG A 245 -2.79 -3.55 -14.85
N GLN A 246 -4.00 -3.84 -14.40
CA GLN A 246 -4.40 -5.16 -13.91
C GLN A 246 -5.32 -5.93 -14.88
N GLY A 247 -5.37 -5.50 -16.14
CA GLY A 247 -6.21 -6.06 -17.19
C GLY A 247 -6.95 -4.95 -17.96
N LYS A 248 -7.16 -5.18 -19.26
CA LYS A 248 -7.81 -4.19 -20.12
C LYS A 248 -9.24 -3.92 -19.65
N GLY A 249 -9.54 -2.65 -19.33
CA GLY A 249 -10.86 -2.22 -18.85
C GLY A 249 -11.14 -2.59 -17.39
N GLY A 250 -10.16 -3.17 -16.68
CA GLY A 250 -10.24 -3.39 -15.23
C GLY A 250 -10.04 -2.08 -14.45
N ARG A 251 -10.73 -1.91 -13.34
CA ARG A 251 -10.78 -0.70 -12.51
C ARG A 251 -10.16 -1.01 -11.15
N THR A 252 -9.10 -0.29 -10.78
CA THR A 252 -8.33 -0.64 -9.59
C THR A 252 -8.28 0.51 -8.59
N PHE A 253 -8.75 0.24 -7.37
CA PHE A 253 -8.53 1.06 -6.19
C PHE A 253 -7.25 0.60 -5.48
N LEU A 254 -6.32 1.52 -5.23
CA LEU A 254 -5.15 1.24 -4.40
C LEU A 254 -5.52 1.47 -2.93
N ALA A 255 -5.14 0.51 -2.08
CA ALA A 255 -5.40 0.60 -0.65
C ALA A 255 -4.38 -0.25 0.15
N SER A 256 -4.40 -0.11 1.48
CA SER A 256 -3.57 -0.91 2.38
C SER A 256 -4.02 -2.38 2.42
N PRO A 257 -3.15 -3.30 2.89
CA PRO A 257 -3.53 -4.70 3.11
C PRO A 257 -4.77 -4.86 4.01
N LEU A 258 -4.90 -4.07 5.06
CA LEU A 258 -6.07 -4.12 5.96
C LEU A 258 -7.36 -3.68 5.26
N THR A 259 -7.30 -2.61 4.47
CA THR A 259 -8.45 -2.15 3.67
C THR A 259 -8.82 -3.18 2.60
N ALA A 260 -7.83 -3.84 2.00
CA ALA A 260 -8.06 -4.92 1.03
C ALA A 260 -8.78 -6.12 1.67
N VAL A 261 -8.37 -6.53 2.87
CA VAL A 261 -9.08 -7.57 3.65
C VAL A 261 -10.51 -7.14 3.97
N ALA A 262 -10.70 -5.92 4.47
CA ALA A 262 -12.04 -5.41 4.78
C ALA A 262 -12.95 -5.44 3.54
N ALA A 263 -12.43 -5.06 2.39
CA ALA A 263 -13.17 -5.12 1.13
C ALA A 263 -13.48 -6.56 0.71
N ALA A 264 -12.55 -7.50 0.92
CA ALA A 264 -12.73 -8.92 0.61
C ALA A 264 -13.85 -9.56 1.45
N VAL A 265 -13.90 -9.24 2.73
CA VAL A 265 -14.94 -9.74 3.66
C VAL A 265 -16.30 -9.11 3.40
N ALA A 266 -16.33 -7.82 3.06
CA ALA A 266 -17.58 -7.08 2.84
C ALA A 266 -18.15 -7.22 1.41
N GLY A 267 -17.35 -7.62 0.41
CA GLY A 267 -17.75 -7.62 -1.01
C GLY A 267 -17.83 -6.22 -1.62
N GLN A 268 -17.38 -5.23 -0.90
CA GLN A 268 -17.43 -3.82 -1.27
C GLN A 268 -16.33 -3.05 -0.54
N VAL A 269 -16.02 -1.84 -1.00
CA VAL A 269 -15.11 -0.95 -0.28
C VAL A 269 -15.60 -0.74 1.15
N ALA A 270 -14.79 -1.08 2.13
CA ALA A 270 -15.12 -1.03 3.55
C ALA A 270 -13.96 -0.49 4.38
N ASP A 271 -14.29 0.21 5.46
CA ASP A 271 -13.30 0.73 6.40
C ASP A 271 -12.78 -0.41 7.30
N PRO A 272 -11.46 -0.69 7.30
CA PRO A 272 -10.89 -1.77 8.10
C PRO A 272 -11.08 -1.56 9.61
N ARG A 273 -11.21 -0.32 10.06
CA ARG A 273 -11.41 0.01 11.48
C ARG A 273 -12.69 -0.61 12.06
N ALA A 274 -13.72 -0.76 11.22
CA ALA A 274 -14.97 -1.41 11.64
C ALA A 274 -14.78 -2.90 11.95
N LEU A 275 -13.95 -3.62 11.19
CA LEU A 275 -13.63 -5.03 11.47
C LEU A 275 -12.73 -5.19 12.70
N MET A 276 -11.75 -4.27 12.87
CA MET A 276 -10.85 -4.29 14.03
C MET A 276 -11.61 -4.05 15.35
N GLN A 277 -12.64 -3.20 15.36
CA GLN A 277 -13.46 -2.94 16.53
C GLN A 277 -14.32 -4.15 16.94
N GLN A 278 -14.75 -4.98 16.00
CA GLN A 278 -15.51 -6.20 16.28
C GLN A 278 -14.67 -7.23 17.05
N GLU A 279 -13.36 -7.31 16.82
CA GLU A 279 -12.45 -8.19 17.57
C GLU A 279 -12.33 -7.79 19.04
N ILE A 280 -12.24 -6.49 19.31
CA ILE A 280 -12.11 -5.96 20.70
C ILE A 280 -13.39 -6.24 21.51
N THR A 281 -14.54 -6.33 20.86
CA THR A 281 -15.83 -6.56 21.52
C THR A 281 -16.08 -8.05 21.81
N LEU A 282 -15.40 -8.96 21.11
CA LEU A 282 -15.55 -10.41 21.25
C LEU A 282 -14.48 -11.07 22.13
N ALA A 283 -13.42 -10.34 22.49
CA ALA A 283 -12.32 -10.77 23.35
C ALA A 283 -12.53 -10.31 24.79
#